data_864f22c08b0fb89a316b7dc0548d9724
#
_entry.id   864f22c08b0fb89a316b7dc0548d9724
#
_cell.length_a   1.000
_cell.length_b   1.000
_cell.length_c   1.000
_cell.angle_alpha   90.00
_cell.angle_beta   90.00
_cell.angle_gamma   90.00
#
_symmetry.space_group_name_H-M   'P 1'
#
loop_
_entity.id
_entity.type
_entity.pdbx_description
1 polymer ?
#
loop_
_entity_poly.entity_id
_entity_poly.type
_entity_poly.pdbx_seq_one_letter_code
_entity_poly.pdbx_strand_id
1 'polypeptide(L)'
;YLKQITEDHTTVNWLKKIGNISDDGENLESRKNEIYACMGGGNKQLFNNLFFFENCKSITSAGRIILSSDGIHEFVDINEVENMLCNSDISSVCEKIIAKAEINGSVDDKSIIILDKN
;
A
#
# COMPACT_ATOMS: atom_id res chain seq x y z
N TYR A 1 5.27 4.15 15.60
CA TYR A 1 5.79 4.07 14.22
C TYR A 1 4.74 3.47 13.29
N LEU A 2 4.75 3.89 12.02
CA LEU A 2 3.86 3.39 10.98
C LEU A 2 4.50 2.16 10.31
N LYS A 3 3.70 1.13 10.06
CA LYS A 3 4.16 -0.11 9.44
C LYS A 3 3.15 -0.59 8.40
N GLN A 4 3.62 -0.89 7.18
CA GLN A 4 2.80 -1.56 6.18
C GLN A 4 2.48 -2.99 6.63
N ILE A 5 1.20 -3.36 6.61
CA ILE A 5 0.72 -4.68 7.00
C ILE A 5 0.20 -5.50 5.82
N THR A 6 -0.18 -4.84 4.73
CA THR A 6 -0.60 -5.49 3.49
C THR A 6 0.59 -5.72 2.58
N GLU A 7 0.47 -6.69 1.71
CA GLU A 7 1.46 -6.98 0.69
C GLU A 7 0.85 -6.71 -0.69
N ASP A 8 1.60 -6.00 -1.52
CA ASP A 8 1.15 -5.64 -2.86
C ASP A 8 1.19 -6.87 -3.78
N HIS A 9 0.08 -7.16 -4.43
CA HIS A 9 -0.06 -8.28 -5.36
C HIS A 9 0.50 -7.96 -6.74
N THR A 10 1.69 -7.38 -6.80
CA THR A 10 2.39 -7.09 -8.06
C THR A 10 3.19 -8.30 -8.54
N THR A 11 3.29 -8.45 -9.85
CA THR A 11 4.09 -9.50 -10.48
C THR A 11 5.54 -9.48 -9.98
N VAL A 12 6.08 -8.31 -9.74
CA VAL A 12 7.44 -8.13 -9.20
C VAL A 12 7.58 -8.76 -7.81
N ASN A 13 6.66 -8.47 -6.89
CA ASN A 13 6.69 -9.05 -5.55
C ASN A 13 6.55 -10.57 -5.57
N TRP A 14 5.69 -11.08 -6.45
CA TRP A 14 5.54 -12.53 -6.62
C TRP A 14 6.83 -13.18 -7.13
N LEU A 15 7.47 -12.61 -8.15
CA LEU A 15 8.72 -13.11 -8.71
C LEU A 15 9.87 -13.09 -7.69
N LYS A 16 9.96 -12.05 -6.87
CA LYS A 16 10.91 -11.98 -5.74
C LYS A 16 10.69 -13.11 -4.74
N LYS A 17 9.44 -13.37 -4.36
CA LYS A 17 9.09 -14.45 -3.42
C LYS A 17 9.48 -15.84 -3.89
N ILE A 18 9.30 -16.15 -5.17
CA ILE A 18 9.66 -17.46 -5.72
C ILE A 18 11.15 -17.58 -6.08
N GLY A 19 11.95 -16.52 -5.80
CA GLY A 19 13.38 -16.50 -6.04
C GLY A 19 13.79 -16.45 -7.52
N ASN A 20 12.86 -16.10 -8.42
CA ASN A 20 13.11 -16.04 -9.85
C ASN A 20 13.76 -14.73 -10.32
N ILE A 21 13.90 -13.74 -9.47
CA ILE A 21 14.56 -12.47 -9.78
C ILE A 21 15.39 -12.01 -8.58
N SER A 22 16.66 -11.67 -8.83
CA SER A 22 17.46 -10.87 -7.93
C SER A 22 17.04 -9.39 -8.04
N ASP A 23 17.24 -8.60 -7.00
CA ASP A 23 16.85 -7.18 -6.95
C ASP A 23 17.44 -6.29 -8.07
N ASP A 24 18.38 -6.79 -8.85
CA ASP A 24 19.14 -6.04 -9.86
C ASP A 24 18.68 -6.22 -11.31
N GLY A 25 17.52 -6.82 -11.55
CA GLY A 25 17.03 -7.10 -12.92
C GLY A 25 16.46 -5.89 -13.63
N GLU A 26 17.06 -5.47 -14.74
CA GLU A 26 16.70 -4.30 -15.58
C GLU A 26 15.23 -4.26 -16.08
N ASN A 27 14.49 -5.38 -15.99
CA ASN A 27 13.11 -5.49 -16.46
C ASN A 27 12.03 -5.31 -15.37
N LEU A 28 12.41 -5.05 -14.13
CA LEU A 28 11.45 -4.96 -13.02
C LEU A 28 10.65 -3.66 -13.06
N GLU A 29 11.26 -2.57 -13.48
CA GLU A 29 10.63 -1.25 -13.51
C GLU A 29 9.44 -1.18 -14.48
N SER A 30 9.54 -1.85 -15.64
CA SER A 30 8.44 -1.93 -16.61
C SER A 30 7.26 -2.79 -16.15
N ARG A 31 7.46 -3.65 -15.17
CA ARG A 31 6.47 -4.62 -14.66
C ARG A 31 5.95 -4.30 -13.25
N LYS A 32 6.39 -3.21 -12.66
CA LYS A 32 6.00 -2.84 -11.28
C LYS A 32 4.49 -2.65 -11.11
N ASN A 33 3.81 -2.22 -12.16
CA ASN A 33 2.36 -1.99 -12.18
C ASN A 33 1.55 -3.21 -12.65
N GLU A 34 2.20 -4.33 -13.00
CA GLU A 34 1.50 -5.56 -13.33
C GLU A 34 0.96 -6.24 -12.08
N ILE A 35 -0.35 -6.39 -12.01
CA ILE A 35 -1.05 -7.07 -10.92
C ILE A 35 -1.32 -8.52 -11.31
N TYR A 36 -0.93 -9.47 -10.46
CA TYR A 36 -1.19 -10.89 -10.69
C TYR A 36 -2.48 -11.39 -10.02
N ALA A 37 -3.01 -10.68 -9.05
CA ALA A 37 -4.24 -11.04 -8.34
C ALA A 37 -5.23 -9.88 -8.36
N CYS A 38 -6.36 -10.06 -9.03
CA CYS A 38 -7.45 -9.10 -9.09
C CYS A 38 -8.81 -9.79 -9.09
N MET A 39 -9.86 -9.10 -8.64
CA MET A 39 -11.21 -9.64 -8.68
C MET A 39 -11.70 -9.74 -10.12
N GLY A 40 -12.19 -10.93 -10.50
CA GLY A 40 -12.71 -11.20 -11.85
C GLY A 40 -11.67 -11.47 -12.93
N GLY A 41 -10.39 -11.47 -12.59
CA GLY A 41 -9.30 -11.74 -13.54
C GLY A 41 -8.19 -12.60 -12.94
N GLY A 42 -7.21 -12.93 -13.76
CA GLY A 42 -5.99 -13.62 -13.32
C GLY A 42 -6.07 -15.15 -13.27
N ASN A 43 -4.99 -15.77 -12.83
CA ASN A 43 -4.90 -17.20 -12.66
C ASN A 43 -5.65 -17.65 -11.40
N LYS A 44 -6.70 -18.46 -11.55
CA LYS A 44 -7.52 -18.95 -10.44
C LYS A 44 -6.73 -19.67 -9.35
N GLN A 45 -5.62 -20.33 -9.68
CA GLN A 45 -4.77 -20.99 -8.67
C GLN A 45 -3.99 -19.97 -7.83
N LEU A 46 -3.48 -18.92 -8.44
CA LEU A 46 -2.83 -17.82 -7.73
C LEU A 46 -3.84 -17.07 -6.88
N PHE A 47 -5.04 -16.83 -7.41
CA PHE A 47 -6.13 -16.20 -6.70
C PHE A 47 -6.54 -16.97 -5.43
N ASN A 48 -6.73 -18.28 -5.54
CA ASN A 48 -7.13 -19.12 -4.40
C ASN A 48 -6.06 -19.17 -3.29
N ASN A 49 -4.78 -19.10 -3.64
CA ASN A 49 -3.68 -19.17 -2.68
C ASN A 49 -3.36 -17.83 -2.00
N LEU A 50 -3.81 -16.71 -2.58
CA LEU A 50 -3.36 -15.36 -2.20
C LEU A 50 -4.47 -14.50 -1.60
N PHE A 51 -5.72 -14.85 -1.87
CA PHE A 51 -6.87 -14.05 -1.44
C PHE A 51 -7.35 -14.35 -0.02
N PHE A 52 -6.96 -15.46 0.54
CA PHE A 52 -7.22 -15.71 1.94
C PHE A 52 -6.18 -14.98 2.77
N PHE A 53 -6.53 -13.77 3.15
CA PHE A 53 -5.83 -13.04 4.18
C PHE A 53 -5.87 -13.85 5.47
N GLU A 54 -4.85 -14.64 5.72
CA GLU A 54 -4.54 -15.12 7.07
C GLU A 54 -4.27 -13.98 8.05
N ASN A 55 -4.38 -12.75 7.57
CA ASN A 55 -4.13 -11.52 8.29
C ASN A 55 -5.36 -10.87 8.91
N CYS A 56 -6.38 -11.63 9.24
CA CYS A 56 -7.30 -11.23 10.32
C CYS A 56 -6.55 -11.23 11.67
N LYS A 57 -5.38 -10.63 11.70
CA LYS A 57 -4.72 -10.33 12.96
C LYS A 57 -5.57 -9.30 13.67
N SER A 58 -6.00 -9.63 14.87
CA SER A 58 -6.62 -8.68 15.77
C SER A 58 -5.69 -7.46 15.88
N ILE A 59 -6.08 -6.32 15.30
CA ILE A 59 -5.33 -5.06 15.37
C ILE A 59 -5.63 -4.39 16.72
N THR A 60 -5.67 -5.17 17.77
CA THR A 60 -6.01 -4.70 19.13
C THR A 60 -4.95 -3.78 19.72
N SER A 61 -3.72 -3.84 19.21
CA SER A 61 -2.59 -3.02 19.69
C SER A 61 -2.31 -1.77 18.83
N ALA A 62 -2.96 -1.62 17.67
CA ALA A 62 -2.78 -0.44 16.84
C ALA A 62 -3.57 0.76 17.41
N GLY A 63 -2.94 1.92 17.45
CA GLY A 63 -3.62 3.17 17.73
C GLY A 63 -4.41 3.69 16.54
N ARG A 64 -3.84 3.56 15.32
CA ARG A 64 -4.44 3.99 14.05
C ARG A 64 -4.25 2.96 12.97
N ILE A 65 -5.22 2.89 12.04
CA ILE A 65 -5.16 2.09 10.82
C ILE A 65 -5.36 3.02 9.64
N ILE A 66 -4.54 2.86 8.62
CA ILE A 66 -4.61 3.64 7.40
C ILE A 66 -4.85 2.70 6.22
N LEU A 67 -5.82 3.07 5.38
CA LEU A 67 -6.06 2.46 4.08
C LEU A 67 -5.84 3.54 3.03
N SER A 68 -4.98 3.30 2.07
CA SER A 68 -4.71 4.26 0.99
C SER A 68 -4.64 3.58 -0.37
N SER A 69 -4.98 4.32 -1.44
CA SER A 69 -4.69 3.92 -2.81
C SER A 69 -3.22 4.19 -3.16
N ASP A 70 -2.76 3.62 -4.27
CA ASP A 70 -1.42 3.80 -4.83
C ASP A 70 -1.10 5.25 -5.18
N GLY A 71 -2.08 6.02 -5.63
CA GLY A 71 -1.95 7.47 -5.84
C GLY A 71 -1.46 8.26 -4.61
N ILE A 72 -1.43 7.63 -3.43
CA ILE A 72 -0.88 8.22 -2.21
C ILE A 72 0.45 7.57 -1.84
N HIS A 73 0.47 6.24 -1.59
CA HIS A 73 1.64 5.59 -0.99
C HIS A 73 2.84 5.47 -1.94
N GLU A 74 2.65 5.61 -3.24
CA GLU A 74 3.77 5.72 -4.18
C GLU A 74 4.43 7.11 -4.19
N PHE A 75 3.73 8.14 -3.72
CA PHE A 75 4.15 9.53 -3.78
C PHE A 75 4.46 10.16 -2.43
N VAL A 76 4.03 9.56 -1.33
CA VAL A 76 4.31 10.06 0.02
C VAL A 76 4.99 8.97 0.83
N ASP A 77 6.22 9.27 1.28
CA ASP A 77 6.99 8.35 2.10
C ASP A 77 6.29 8.03 3.43
N ILE A 78 6.45 6.80 3.90
CA ILE A 78 5.82 6.32 5.14
C ILE A 78 6.19 7.16 6.37
N ASN A 79 7.41 7.70 6.43
CA ASN A 79 7.86 8.56 7.52
C ASN A 79 7.22 9.95 7.44
N GLU A 80 6.95 10.46 6.22
CA GLU A 80 6.21 11.71 6.03
C GLU A 80 4.76 11.55 6.51
N VAL A 81 4.11 10.42 6.16
CA VAL A 81 2.76 10.11 6.65
C VAL A 81 2.75 10.01 8.18
N GLU A 82 3.70 9.31 8.78
CA GLU A 82 3.82 9.20 10.24
C GLU A 82 3.96 10.58 10.91
N ASN A 83 4.81 11.44 10.35
CA ASN A 83 4.99 12.81 10.84
C ASN A 83 3.70 13.64 10.80
N MET A 84 2.94 13.53 9.70
CA MET A 84 1.66 14.23 9.56
C MET A 84 0.64 13.73 10.58
N LEU A 85 0.59 12.40 10.80
CA LEU A 85 -0.29 11.79 11.80
C LEU A 85 0.01 12.22 13.22
N CYS A 86 1.29 12.44 13.56
CA CYS A 86 1.72 12.89 14.88
C CYS A 86 1.45 14.37 15.12
N ASN A 87 1.49 15.19 14.06
CA ASN A 87 1.48 16.66 14.16
C ASN A 87 0.19 17.30 13.62
N SER A 88 -0.85 16.53 13.33
CA SER A 88 -2.10 17.05 12.80
C SER A 88 -3.31 16.40 13.46
N ASP A 89 -4.39 17.17 13.51
CA ASP A 89 -5.68 16.63 13.91
C ASP A 89 -6.19 15.64 12.88
N ILE A 90 -6.86 14.59 13.33
CA ILE A 90 -7.41 13.54 12.51
C ILE A 90 -8.35 14.07 11.41
N SER A 91 -9.07 15.16 11.71
CA SER A 91 -9.99 15.82 10.79
C SER A 91 -9.32 16.47 9.57
N SER A 92 -8.04 16.84 9.68
CA SER A 92 -7.30 17.56 8.63
C SER A 92 -6.18 16.76 7.99
N VAL A 93 -5.77 15.65 8.61
CA VAL A 93 -4.58 14.91 8.19
C VAL A 93 -4.77 14.23 6.83
N CYS A 94 -5.97 13.74 6.50
CA CYS A 94 -6.24 13.14 5.19
C CYS A 94 -6.03 14.14 4.05
N GLU A 95 -6.56 15.36 4.20
CA GLU A 95 -6.38 16.42 3.20
C GLU A 95 -4.90 16.81 3.02
N LYS A 96 -4.15 16.87 4.12
CA LYS A 96 -2.71 17.17 4.08
C LYS A 96 -1.91 16.08 3.34
N ILE A 97 -2.24 14.81 3.58
CA ILE A 97 -1.58 13.68 2.91
C ILE A 97 -1.90 13.71 1.41
N ILE A 98 -3.16 13.94 1.03
CA ILE A 98 -3.58 14.07 -0.37
C ILE A 98 -2.83 15.24 -1.04
N ALA A 99 -2.84 16.41 -0.42
CA ALA A 99 -2.13 17.58 -0.95
C ALA A 99 -0.62 17.33 -1.10
N LYS A 100 -0.01 16.59 -0.17
CA LYS A 100 1.41 16.22 -0.26
C LYS A 100 1.66 15.30 -1.45
N ALA A 101 0.79 14.31 -1.69
CA ALA A 101 0.88 13.43 -2.86
C ALA A 101 0.81 14.23 -4.17
N GLU A 102 -0.09 15.21 -4.26
CA GLU A 102 -0.20 16.11 -5.41
C GLU A 102 1.05 16.95 -5.63
N ILE A 103 1.61 17.54 -4.57
CA ILE A 103 2.86 18.30 -4.61
C ILE A 103 4.02 17.42 -5.09
N ASN A 104 4.03 16.16 -4.69
CA ASN A 104 5.04 15.18 -5.11
C ASN A 104 4.81 14.62 -6.52
N GLY A 105 3.79 15.11 -7.24
CA GLY A 105 3.55 14.79 -8.66
C GLY A 105 2.56 13.67 -8.92
N SER A 106 1.79 13.23 -7.91
CA SER A 106 0.71 12.26 -8.13
C SER A 106 -0.38 12.83 -9.03
N VAL A 107 -0.62 12.18 -10.16
CA VAL A 107 -1.72 12.48 -11.10
C VAL A 107 -2.84 11.45 -11.03
N ASP A 108 -2.68 10.42 -10.24
CA ASP A 108 -3.62 9.33 -10.08
C ASP A 108 -4.73 9.66 -9.08
N ASP A 109 -5.79 8.85 -9.09
CA ASP A 109 -6.89 8.95 -8.12
C ASP A 109 -6.39 8.66 -6.70
N LYS A 110 -6.76 9.51 -5.75
CA LYS A 110 -6.28 9.47 -4.38
C LYS A 110 -7.42 9.19 -3.41
N SER A 111 -7.29 8.10 -2.68
CA SER A 111 -8.23 7.73 -1.62
C SER A 111 -7.48 7.38 -0.35
N ILE A 112 -7.94 7.89 0.78
CA ILE A 112 -7.37 7.59 2.09
C ILE A 112 -8.48 7.50 3.14
N ILE A 113 -8.38 6.49 4.00
CA ILE A 113 -9.23 6.32 5.18
C ILE A 113 -8.31 6.13 6.39
N ILE A 114 -8.55 6.86 7.45
CA ILE A 114 -7.84 6.71 8.71
C ILE A 114 -8.86 6.34 9.80
N LEU A 115 -8.62 5.20 10.41
CA LEU A 115 -9.37 4.74 11.58
C LEU A 115 -8.54 5.02 12.83
N ASP A 116 -9.10 5.76 13.77
CA ASP A 116 -8.49 6.02 15.07
C ASP A 116 -9.17 5.16 16.13
N LYS A 117 -8.37 4.59 17.01
CA LYS A 117 -8.87 3.89 18.17
C LYS A 117 -9.01 4.91 19.31
N ASN A 118 -10.26 5.33 19.57
CA ASN A 118 -10.60 6.10 20.75
C ASN A 118 -10.42 5.29 22.03
#